data_53a3560ed17a00be977d3cc66e97cddc
#
_entry.id   53a3560ed17a00be977d3cc66e97cddc
#
_cell.length_a   1.000
_cell.length_b   1.000
_cell.length_c   1.000
_cell.angle_alpha   90.00
_cell.angle_beta   90.00
_cell.angle_gamma   90.00
#
_symmetry.space_group_name_H-M   'P 1'
#
loop_
_entity.id
_entity.type
_entity.pdbx_description
1 polymer ?
#
loop_
_entity_poly.entity_id
_entity_poly.type
_entity_poly.pdbx_seq_one_letter_code
_entity_poly.pdbx_strand_id
1 'polypeptide(L)'
;QVDESSSDISFNLELKATTYVDIVLIDSLSFGDQVTDVSFGRNPSDQTWSYFGEPTPGAPNNTTPSINTEISGPVQISIDPGFYQNSITVELSTSSNTEQIYYSLDGSKPVSVSSLYSGPIIIESTTVLKTRSIENGKLPGNINSSTYFISENSHIPTISLISEPETLWDEEIGIYENEYKQREIPITLYYFTEEDELGFTVNAGARLGGENIWTKPQKPFTIYTRNRFGDDFINYRLFDNKQISRFSRIVLRNGGDDWEETLIRDPLTESLVSRMMSCGYMAYKPSSVFLNGSYWG
;
A
#
# COMPACT_ATOMS: atom_id res chain seq x y z
N GLN A 1 20.43 -27.89 -1.93
CA GLN A 1 19.94 -28.40 -3.21
C GLN A 1 18.43 -28.31 -3.18
N VAL A 2 17.85 -27.53 -4.05
CA VAL A 2 16.40 -27.43 -4.21
C VAL A 2 16.02 -28.56 -5.21
N ASP A 3 15.17 -29.48 -4.76
CA ASP A 3 14.58 -30.48 -5.66
C ASP A 3 13.32 -29.86 -6.28
N GLU A 4 13.41 -29.53 -7.57
CA GLU A 4 12.32 -28.87 -8.33
C GLU A 4 11.14 -29.81 -8.67
N SER A 5 11.12 -31.03 -8.15
CA SER A 5 10.12 -32.06 -8.52
C SER A 5 8.96 -32.22 -7.51
N SER A 6 8.95 -31.52 -6.37
CA SER A 6 7.86 -31.57 -5.41
C SER A 6 7.18 -30.22 -5.24
N SER A 7 5.85 -30.23 -5.23
CA SER A 7 5.01 -29.04 -5.00
C SER A 7 5.07 -28.52 -3.55
N ASP A 8 5.77 -29.20 -2.66
CA ASP A 8 5.93 -28.83 -1.26
C ASP A 8 7.41 -28.53 -0.98
N ILE A 9 7.76 -27.26 -0.94
CA ILE A 9 9.08 -26.80 -0.51
C ILE A 9 9.04 -26.68 1.02
N SER A 10 9.72 -27.58 1.73
CA SER A 10 9.93 -27.47 3.18
C SER A 10 11.34 -26.97 3.47
N PHE A 11 11.44 -26.00 4.39
CA PHE A 11 12.72 -25.51 4.88
C PHE A 11 12.98 -26.01 6.29
N ASN A 12 14.21 -26.41 6.58
CA ASN A 12 14.65 -26.78 7.92
C ASN A 12 15.66 -25.75 8.42
N LEU A 13 15.35 -25.12 9.55
CA LEU A 13 16.29 -24.28 10.28
C LEU A 13 16.83 -25.07 11.47
N GLU A 14 18.14 -25.24 11.56
CA GLU A 14 18.80 -25.94 12.64
C GLU A 14 19.75 -24.98 13.38
N LEU A 15 19.57 -24.87 14.69
CA LEU A 15 20.49 -24.19 15.57
C LEU A 15 21.42 -25.19 16.25
N LYS A 16 22.72 -25.06 16.00
CA LYS A 16 23.75 -25.97 16.54
C LYS A 16 24.72 -25.20 17.44
N ALA A 17 24.98 -25.73 18.61
CA ALA A 17 26.08 -25.26 19.46
C ALA A 17 27.24 -26.25 19.38
N THR A 18 28.47 -25.72 19.24
CA THR A 18 29.70 -26.51 19.28
C THR A 18 30.25 -26.52 20.70
N THR A 19 30.27 -27.67 21.32
CA THR A 19 31.08 -27.95 22.53
C THR A 19 32.38 -28.61 22.10
N TYR A 20 33.38 -28.63 22.97
CA TYR A 20 34.76 -29.11 22.66
C TYR A 20 34.85 -30.57 22.15
N VAL A 21 33.75 -31.33 22.19
CA VAL A 21 33.70 -32.77 21.85
C VAL A 21 32.62 -33.12 20.85
N ASP A 22 31.47 -32.39 20.81
CA ASP A 22 30.35 -32.74 19.93
C ASP A 22 29.57 -31.51 19.45
N ILE A 23 28.97 -31.64 18.26
CA ILE A 23 27.95 -30.70 17.75
C ILE A 23 26.60 -31.18 18.26
N VAL A 24 25.98 -30.42 19.13
CA VAL A 24 24.63 -30.75 19.68
C VAL A 24 23.60 -29.88 18.99
N LEU A 25 22.57 -30.53 18.41
CA LEU A 25 21.39 -29.83 17.92
C LEU A 25 20.64 -29.23 19.14
N ILE A 26 20.52 -27.90 19.17
CA ILE A 26 19.82 -27.19 20.24
C ILE A 26 18.33 -27.07 19.91
N ASP A 27 18.02 -26.72 18.69
CA ASP A 27 16.64 -26.57 18.22
C ASP A 27 16.57 -26.77 16.69
N SER A 28 15.44 -27.21 16.17
CA SER A 28 15.17 -27.33 14.75
C SER A 28 13.72 -27.03 14.46
N LEU A 29 13.49 -26.40 13.32
CA LEU A 29 12.17 -26.07 12.84
C LEU A 29 12.04 -26.45 11.38
N SER A 30 10.99 -27.20 11.06
CA SER A 30 10.49 -27.40 9.70
C SER A 30 9.27 -26.52 9.52
N PHE A 31 9.24 -25.74 8.46
CA PHE A 31 8.10 -24.88 8.11
C PHE A 31 7.75 -25.05 6.64
N GLY A 32 6.46 -24.98 6.33
CA GLY A 32 5.91 -25.04 4.98
C GLY A 32 5.92 -23.68 4.27
N ASP A 33 4.99 -23.51 3.36
CA ASP A 33 4.82 -22.29 2.59
C ASP A 33 4.66 -21.08 3.51
N GLN A 34 5.37 -20.00 3.17
CA GLN A 34 5.28 -18.75 3.90
C GLN A 34 4.23 -17.82 3.26
N VAL A 35 3.44 -17.17 4.11
CA VAL A 35 2.45 -16.18 3.69
C VAL A 35 3.04 -14.78 3.87
N THR A 36 2.84 -13.90 2.91
CA THR A 36 3.31 -12.52 2.98
C THR A 36 2.76 -11.82 4.23
N ASP A 37 3.61 -11.05 4.91
CA ASP A 37 3.29 -10.33 6.15
C ASP A 37 2.77 -11.20 7.31
N VAL A 38 3.07 -12.50 7.30
CA VAL A 38 2.74 -13.44 8.37
C VAL A 38 4.03 -14.03 8.93
N SER A 39 4.23 -13.98 10.24
CA SER A 39 5.32 -14.68 10.89
C SER A 39 4.87 -16.05 11.41
N PHE A 40 5.81 -17.00 11.42
CA PHE A 40 5.62 -18.30 12.04
C PHE A 40 6.57 -18.43 13.22
N GLY A 41 6.04 -18.62 14.42
CA GLY A 41 6.85 -18.57 15.63
C GLY A 41 6.19 -19.28 16.81
N ARG A 42 6.92 -19.35 17.95
CA ARG A 42 6.38 -19.92 19.18
C ARG A 42 5.40 -18.96 19.84
N ASN A 43 4.24 -19.46 20.19
CA ASN A 43 3.27 -18.77 21.04
C ASN A 43 3.82 -18.70 22.48
N PRO A 44 3.99 -17.51 23.08
CA PRO A 44 4.57 -17.40 24.42
C PRO A 44 3.74 -18.08 25.52
N SER A 45 2.43 -18.25 25.32
CA SER A 45 1.52 -18.80 26.35
C SER A 45 1.61 -20.31 26.49
N ASP A 46 1.82 -21.05 25.39
CA ASP A 46 1.77 -22.51 25.36
C ASP A 46 2.94 -23.18 24.62
N GLN A 47 3.87 -22.38 24.09
CA GLN A 47 5.04 -22.80 23.33
C GLN A 47 4.72 -23.55 22.02
N THR A 48 3.46 -23.54 21.56
CA THR A 48 3.08 -24.13 20.28
C THR A 48 3.58 -23.25 19.11
N TRP A 49 3.86 -23.89 17.99
CA TRP A 49 4.16 -23.17 16.75
C TRP A 49 2.87 -22.66 16.12
N SER A 50 2.82 -21.35 15.87
CA SER A 50 1.63 -20.66 15.37
C SER A 50 2.00 -19.62 14.33
N TYR A 51 1.04 -19.29 13.48
CA TYR A 51 1.13 -18.17 12.56
C TYR A 51 0.65 -16.89 13.24
N PHE A 52 1.32 -15.77 12.95
CA PHE A 52 0.96 -14.45 13.47
C PHE A 52 0.78 -13.49 12.31
N GLY A 53 -0.47 -13.10 12.05
CA GLY A 53 -0.83 -12.14 10.99
C GLY A 53 -0.50 -10.68 11.32
N GLU A 54 -0.05 -10.43 12.55
CA GLU A 54 0.51 -9.16 13.02
C GLU A 54 1.91 -9.44 13.58
N PRO A 55 2.95 -9.50 12.71
CA PRO A 55 4.31 -9.81 13.12
C PRO A 55 4.88 -8.76 14.09
N THR A 56 5.69 -9.22 15.06
CA THR A 56 6.34 -8.38 16.08
C THR A 56 7.86 -8.52 15.99
N PRO A 57 8.52 -7.97 14.94
CA PRO A 57 9.96 -8.14 14.74
C PRO A 57 10.75 -7.53 15.92
N GLY A 58 11.68 -8.31 16.47
CA GLY A 58 12.49 -7.89 17.62
C GLY A 58 11.76 -7.89 18.98
N ALA A 59 10.51 -8.33 19.03
CA ALA A 59 9.69 -8.41 20.25
C ALA A 59 9.03 -9.79 20.40
N PRO A 60 8.50 -10.13 21.59
CA PRO A 60 7.74 -11.37 21.78
C PRO A 60 6.49 -11.42 20.89
N ASN A 61 6.10 -12.63 20.46
CA ASN A 61 4.88 -12.89 19.70
C ASN A 61 3.64 -12.75 20.61
N ASN A 62 3.19 -11.52 20.83
CA ASN A 62 2.07 -11.20 21.73
C ASN A 62 0.76 -10.86 21.01
N THR A 63 0.73 -11.03 19.70
CA THR A 63 -0.46 -10.85 18.86
C THR A 63 -1.27 -12.15 18.77
N THR A 64 -2.47 -12.10 18.19
CA THR A 64 -3.36 -13.25 18.11
C THR A 64 -2.75 -14.38 17.25
N PRO A 65 -2.51 -15.57 17.80
CA PRO A 65 -1.99 -16.70 17.04
C PRO A 65 -3.09 -17.36 16.20
N SER A 66 -2.71 -17.87 15.03
CA SER A 66 -3.51 -18.81 14.23
C SER A 66 -2.79 -20.15 14.11
N ILE A 67 -3.56 -21.22 14.14
CA ILE A 67 -3.03 -22.58 14.00
C ILE A 67 -2.87 -23.01 12.53
N ASN A 68 -3.43 -22.25 11.61
CA ASN A 68 -3.37 -22.50 10.17
C ASN A 68 -3.27 -21.18 9.39
N THR A 69 -3.23 -21.26 8.09
CA THR A 69 -3.16 -20.10 7.17
C THR A 69 -4.54 -19.65 6.65
N GLU A 70 -5.63 -20.11 7.27
CA GLU A 70 -6.97 -19.66 6.90
C GLU A 70 -7.12 -18.17 7.22
N ILE A 71 -7.62 -17.40 6.26
CA ILE A 71 -7.76 -15.95 6.33
C ILE A 71 -9.22 -15.60 6.63
N SER A 72 -9.43 -14.60 7.49
CA SER A 72 -10.76 -13.99 7.73
C SER A 72 -11.35 -13.44 6.44
N GLY A 73 -12.67 -13.47 6.30
CA GLY A 73 -13.38 -13.07 5.09
C GLY A 73 -13.21 -11.59 4.73
N PRO A 74 -13.51 -11.18 3.50
CA PRO A 74 -13.40 -9.79 3.07
C PRO A 74 -14.46 -8.91 3.72
N VAL A 75 -14.10 -7.66 4.04
CA VAL A 75 -15.05 -6.63 4.46
C VAL A 75 -15.74 -6.04 3.24
N GLN A 76 -17.06 -5.97 3.28
CA GLN A 76 -17.87 -5.25 2.30
C GLN A 76 -18.11 -3.83 2.79
N ILE A 77 -17.91 -2.84 1.92
CA ILE A 77 -18.11 -1.42 2.19
C ILE A 77 -19.32 -0.95 1.38
N SER A 78 -20.29 -0.29 2.01
CA SER A 78 -21.58 0.05 1.40
C SER A 78 -21.52 1.18 0.35
N ILE A 79 -20.44 1.98 0.37
CA ILE A 79 -20.25 3.14 -0.50
C ILE A 79 -18.96 2.97 -1.29
N ASP A 80 -18.99 3.14 -2.60
CA ASP A 80 -17.80 3.10 -3.45
C ASP A 80 -16.88 4.30 -3.21
N PRO A 81 -15.55 4.17 -3.46
CA PRO A 81 -14.63 5.30 -3.41
C PRO A 81 -15.00 6.34 -4.49
N GLY A 82 -14.88 7.62 -4.17
CA GLY A 82 -15.23 8.69 -5.14
C GLY A 82 -15.52 10.03 -4.51
N PHE A 83 -16.18 10.89 -5.28
CA PHE A 83 -16.50 12.28 -4.94
C PHE A 83 -17.94 12.42 -4.46
N TYR A 84 -18.13 13.16 -3.37
CA TYR A 84 -19.42 13.36 -2.73
C TYR A 84 -19.57 14.82 -2.30
N GLN A 85 -20.72 15.42 -2.63
CA GLN A 85 -20.97 16.84 -2.34
C GLN A 85 -21.24 17.10 -0.85
N ASN A 86 -21.71 16.10 -0.11
CA ASN A 86 -22.06 16.18 1.30
C ASN A 86 -21.44 15.02 2.06
N SER A 87 -21.50 15.08 3.39
CA SER A 87 -21.14 13.96 4.24
C SER A 87 -21.86 12.68 3.84
N ILE A 88 -21.19 11.57 3.97
CA ILE A 88 -21.72 10.22 3.67
C ILE A 88 -21.72 9.36 4.92
N THR A 89 -22.57 8.34 4.91
CA THR A 89 -22.62 7.33 5.97
C THR A 89 -22.23 5.99 5.39
N VAL A 90 -21.12 5.44 5.86
CA VAL A 90 -20.55 4.17 5.38
C VAL A 90 -20.89 3.05 6.35
N GLU A 91 -21.44 1.97 5.83
CA GLU A 91 -21.67 0.74 6.58
C GLU A 91 -20.68 -0.33 6.14
N LEU A 92 -20.22 -1.13 7.13
CA LEU A 92 -19.29 -2.24 6.92
C LEU A 92 -19.96 -3.55 7.29
N SER A 93 -19.70 -4.59 6.53
CA SER A 93 -20.21 -5.93 6.81
C SER A 93 -19.24 -7.02 6.37
N THR A 94 -19.38 -8.20 6.96
CA THR A 94 -18.70 -9.44 6.57
C THR A 94 -19.72 -10.54 6.33
N SER A 95 -19.31 -11.62 5.71
CA SER A 95 -20.17 -12.80 5.47
C SER A 95 -20.41 -13.65 6.74
N SER A 96 -19.63 -13.45 7.78
CA SER A 96 -19.66 -14.23 9.03
C SER A 96 -19.90 -13.32 10.24
N ASN A 97 -20.79 -13.74 11.14
CA ASN A 97 -21.07 -13.01 12.37
C ASN A 97 -19.97 -13.19 13.46
N THR A 98 -18.98 -14.06 13.22
CA THR A 98 -17.84 -14.30 14.12
C THR A 98 -16.67 -13.39 13.82
N GLU A 99 -16.67 -12.71 12.67
CA GLU A 99 -15.64 -11.77 12.26
C GLU A 99 -15.87 -10.39 12.89
N GLN A 100 -14.83 -9.84 13.49
CA GLN A 100 -14.79 -8.47 13.94
C GLN A 100 -14.18 -7.60 12.83
N ILE A 101 -14.76 -6.43 12.58
CA ILE A 101 -14.24 -5.49 11.60
C ILE A 101 -13.48 -4.38 12.32
N TYR A 102 -12.23 -4.19 11.96
CA TYR A 102 -11.40 -3.08 12.41
C TYR A 102 -11.18 -2.09 11.26
N TYR A 103 -11.08 -0.81 11.59
CA TYR A 103 -10.88 0.24 10.59
C TYR A 103 -9.97 1.35 11.08
N SER A 104 -9.44 2.13 10.11
CA SER A 104 -8.72 3.39 10.33
C SER A 104 -9.19 4.44 9.32
N LEU A 105 -9.01 5.71 9.65
CA LEU A 105 -9.41 6.86 8.82
C LEU A 105 -8.20 7.74 8.41
N ASP A 106 -6.99 7.30 8.70
CA ASP A 106 -5.74 8.04 8.51
C ASP A 106 -4.74 7.36 7.57
N GLY A 107 -5.15 6.24 6.97
CA GLY A 107 -4.28 5.42 6.12
C GLY A 107 -3.44 4.37 6.87
N SER A 108 -3.50 4.33 8.22
CA SER A 108 -2.83 3.29 9.00
C SER A 108 -3.43 1.91 8.75
N LYS A 109 -2.62 0.87 8.97
CA LYS A 109 -3.06 -0.52 8.85
C LYS A 109 -4.02 -0.87 9.98
N PRO A 110 -5.26 -1.33 9.68
CA PRO A 110 -6.16 -1.81 10.72
C PRO A 110 -5.62 -3.11 11.36
N VAL A 111 -5.49 -3.09 12.68
CA VAL A 111 -5.02 -4.19 13.52
C VAL A 111 -5.99 -4.39 14.69
N SER A 112 -5.78 -5.43 15.50
CA SER A 112 -6.68 -5.80 16.61
C SER A 112 -6.85 -4.73 17.70
N VAL A 113 -5.97 -3.72 17.72
CA VAL A 113 -6.05 -2.55 18.63
C VAL A 113 -6.59 -1.28 17.95
N SER A 114 -6.90 -1.32 16.67
CA SER A 114 -7.53 -0.22 15.93
C SER A 114 -9.00 -0.04 16.33
N SER A 115 -9.69 0.95 15.73
CA SER A 115 -11.11 1.17 15.95
C SER A 115 -11.94 -0.04 15.55
N LEU A 116 -12.72 -0.59 16.49
CA LEU A 116 -13.65 -1.67 16.24
C LEU A 116 -14.94 -1.09 15.65
N TYR A 117 -15.39 -1.64 14.53
CA TYR A 117 -16.65 -1.23 13.92
C TYR A 117 -17.84 -1.69 14.76
N SER A 118 -18.66 -0.75 15.20
CA SER A 118 -19.87 -0.99 16.00
C SER A 118 -21.14 -0.37 15.42
N GLY A 119 -21.05 0.30 14.28
CA GLY A 119 -22.16 0.94 13.60
C GLY A 119 -21.69 1.90 12.51
N PRO A 120 -22.59 2.54 11.76
CA PRO A 120 -22.28 3.37 10.60
C PRO A 120 -21.26 4.46 10.89
N ILE A 121 -20.31 4.64 9.97
CA ILE A 121 -19.25 5.65 10.03
C ILE A 121 -19.68 6.86 9.21
N ILE A 122 -19.74 8.03 9.86
CA ILE A 122 -20.02 9.30 9.17
C ILE A 122 -18.70 9.90 8.71
N ILE A 123 -18.60 10.18 7.41
CA ILE A 123 -17.44 10.84 6.79
C ILE A 123 -17.87 12.23 6.34
N GLU A 124 -17.33 13.25 6.99
CA GLU A 124 -17.69 14.66 6.81
C GLU A 124 -16.64 15.46 6.03
N SER A 125 -15.43 14.92 5.87
CA SER A 125 -14.32 15.53 5.14
C SER A 125 -13.59 14.48 4.32
N THR A 126 -12.78 14.90 3.35
CA THR A 126 -11.96 14.02 2.52
C THR A 126 -11.14 13.08 3.40
N THR A 127 -11.35 11.78 3.23
CA THR A 127 -10.87 10.74 4.16
C THR A 127 -10.50 9.47 3.41
N VAL A 128 -9.48 8.79 3.92
CA VAL A 128 -9.15 7.40 3.54
C VAL A 128 -9.69 6.46 4.61
N LEU A 129 -10.55 5.54 4.20
CA LEU A 129 -11.03 4.45 5.03
C LEU A 129 -10.24 3.18 4.68
N LYS A 130 -9.56 2.58 5.66
CA LYS A 130 -9.04 1.22 5.56
C LYS A 130 -9.83 0.31 6.49
N THR A 131 -10.12 -0.90 6.03
CA THR A 131 -10.90 -1.89 6.78
C THR A 131 -10.23 -3.26 6.72
N ARG A 132 -10.39 -4.03 7.78
CA ARG A 132 -9.89 -5.40 7.88
C ARG A 132 -10.78 -6.23 8.81
N SER A 133 -11.08 -7.46 8.45
CA SER A 133 -11.74 -8.43 9.33
C SER A 133 -10.72 -9.22 10.12
N ILE A 134 -11.06 -9.57 11.37
CA ILE A 134 -10.26 -10.43 12.21
C ILE A 134 -11.20 -11.44 12.91
N GLU A 135 -10.93 -12.72 12.74
CA GLU A 135 -11.63 -13.80 13.40
C GLU A 135 -10.65 -14.61 14.27
N ASN A 136 -11.08 -14.96 15.47
CA ASN A 136 -10.23 -15.74 16.37
C ASN A 136 -9.86 -17.11 15.76
N GLY A 137 -8.58 -17.44 15.77
CA GLY A 137 -8.06 -18.69 15.20
C GLY A 137 -7.76 -18.65 13.71
N LYS A 138 -8.04 -17.53 13.02
CA LYS A 138 -7.67 -17.28 11.62
C LYS A 138 -6.62 -16.18 11.52
N LEU A 139 -5.97 -16.12 10.38
CA LEU A 139 -5.18 -14.94 10.00
C LEU A 139 -6.11 -13.76 9.71
N PRO A 140 -5.68 -12.52 9.98
CA PRO A 140 -6.45 -11.33 9.60
C PRO A 140 -6.76 -11.30 8.09
N GLY A 141 -7.93 -10.82 7.74
CA GLY A 141 -8.39 -10.68 6.37
C GLY A 141 -7.56 -9.67 5.57
N ASN A 142 -7.79 -9.60 4.28
CA ASN A 142 -7.17 -8.62 3.41
C ASN A 142 -7.63 -7.20 3.78
N ILE A 143 -6.74 -6.24 3.63
CA ILE A 143 -7.07 -4.83 3.84
C ILE A 143 -7.77 -4.30 2.60
N ASN A 144 -8.97 -3.74 2.79
CA ASN A 144 -9.64 -2.92 1.79
C ASN A 144 -9.38 -1.45 2.11
N SER A 145 -9.12 -0.65 1.07
CA SER A 145 -8.94 0.79 1.18
C SER A 145 -9.95 1.51 0.29
N SER A 146 -10.42 2.67 0.72
CA SER A 146 -11.29 3.55 -0.09
C SER A 146 -10.96 5.01 0.21
N THR A 147 -10.98 5.88 -0.80
CA THR A 147 -10.88 7.32 -0.60
C THR A 147 -12.23 7.96 -0.92
N TYR A 148 -12.70 8.79 -0.01
CA TYR A 148 -13.91 9.58 -0.16
C TYR A 148 -13.51 11.06 -0.17
N PHE A 149 -13.77 11.74 -1.27
CA PHE A 149 -13.58 13.17 -1.43
C PHE A 149 -14.87 13.88 -1.09
N ILE A 150 -14.89 14.65 -0.02
CA ILE A 150 -16.09 15.35 0.45
C ILE A 150 -15.98 16.82 0.13
N SER A 151 -16.94 17.33 -0.64
CA SER A 151 -16.96 18.73 -1.12
C SER A 151 -15.70 19.14 -1.90
N GLU A 152 -14.94 18.15 -2.37
CA GLU A 152 -13.83 18.41 -3.30
C GLU A 152 -14.38 18.56 -4.71
N ASN A 153 -13.75 19.40 -5.49
CA ASN A 153 -14.12 19.64 -6.88
C ASN A 153 -12.84 19.78 -7.71
N SER A 154 -12.57 18.83 -8.54
CA SER A 154 -11.40 18.85 -9.43
C SER A 154 -11.87 18.91 -10.87
N HIS A 155 -11.28 19.81 -11.66
CA HIS A 155 -11.49 19.89 -13.11
C HIS A 155 -10.38 19.20 -13.89
N ILE A 156 -9.52 18.48 -13.18
CA ILE A 156 -8.41 17.69 -13.72
C ILE A 156 -8.41 16.33 -13.01
N PRO A 157 -7.83 15.29 -13.61
CA PRO A 157 -7.74 13.99 -12.96
C PRO A 157 -7.20 14.06 -11.53
N THR A 158 -7.75 13.24 -10.67
CA THR A 158 -7.32 13.16 -9.28
C THR A 158 -6.68 11.82 -8.99
N ILE A 159 -5.55 11.87 -8.28
CA ILE A 159 -4.81 10.69 -7.81
C ILE A 159 -4.85 10.65 -6.29
N SER A 160 -5.36 9.56 -5.73
CA SER A 160 -5.22 9.28 -4.30
C SER A 160 -4.14 8.24 -4.09
N LEU A 161 -3.13 8.59 -3.30
CA LEU A 161 -2.08 7.69 -2.82
C LEU A 161 -2.37 7.35 -1.36
N ILE A 162 -2.48 6.06 -1.09
CA ILE A 162 -2.71 5.55 0.26
C ILE A 162 -1.51 4.71 0.66
N SER A 163 -0.89 5.04 1.79
CA SER A 163 0.19 4.28 2.40
C SER A 163 0.08 4.32 3.92
N GLU A 164 0.79 3.46 4.61
CA GLU A 164 0.87 3.54 6.06
C GLU A 164 1.63 4.81 6.47
N PRO A 165 1.12 5.64 7.41
CA PRO A 165 1.76 6.89 7.82
C PRO A 165 3.21 6.70 8.27
N GLU A 166 3.53 5.60 8.94
CA GLU A 166 4.90 5.27 9.37
C GLU A 166 5.85 5.14 8.18
N THR A 167 5.42 4.53 7.08
CA THR A 167 6.28 4.39 5.88
C THR A 167 6.54 5.72 5.19
N LEU A 168 5.72 6.73 5.46
CA LEU A 168 5.88 8.11 4.94
C LEU A 168 6.74 8.98 5.86
N TRP A 169 6.45 8.99 7.17
CA TRP A 169 6.87 10.06 8.10
C TRP A 169 7.73 9.61 9.28
N ASP A 170 7.90 8.30 9.53
CA ASP A 170 8.71 7.82 10.66
C ASP A 170 10.19 8.19 10.49
N GLU A 171 10.86 8.54 11.59
CA GLU A 171 12.26 9.00 11.60
C GLU A 171 13.24 7.96 11.07
N GLU A 172 12.97 6.65 11.25
CA GLU A 172 13.87 5.57 10.84
C GLU A 172 13.48 4.96 9.49
N ILE A 173 12.17 4.77 9.24
CA ILE A 173 11.67 4.04 8.08
C ILE A 173 10.93 4.91 7.06
N GLY A 174 10.45 6.09 7.46
CA GLY A 174 9.70 6.99 6.62
C GLY A 174 10.51 7.53 5.42
N ILE A 175 9.90 7.52 4.24
CA ILE A 175 10.60 7.95 3.02
C ILE A 175 10.84 9.46 2.97
N TYR A 176 10.02 10.26 3.66
CA TYR A 176 10.18 11.72 3.75
C TYR A 176 11.35 12.13 4.65
N GLU A 177 11.59 11.38 5.73
CA GLU A 177 12.72 11.62 6.64
C GLU A 177 14.01 10.96 6.14
N ASN A 178 13.90 9.92 5.32
CA ASN A 178 15.02 9.12 4.83
C ASN A 178 15.10 9.07 3.31
N GLU A 179 14.84 10.16 2.64
CA GLU A 179 14.77 10.27 1.17
C GLU A 179 16.03 9.79 0.45
N TYR A 180 17.20 9.95 1.08
CA TYR A 180 18.51 9.48 0.55
C TYR A 180 18.62 7.94 0.47
N LYS A 181 17.82 7.20 1.26
CA LYS A 181 17.80 5.73 1.24
C LYS A 181 17.06 5.16 0.02
N GLN A 182 16.36 5.99 -0.73
CA GLN A 182 15.59 5.62 -1.93
C GLN A 182 14.72 4.37 -1.74
N ARG A 183 14.12 4.26 -0.57
CA ARG A 183 13.29 3.13 -0.17
C ARG A 183 11.99 3.10 -0.98
N GLU A 184 11.55 1.92 -1.36
CA GLU A 184 10.22 1.70 -1.94
C GLU A 184 9.24 1.29 -0.84
N ILE A 185 8.10 1.97 -0.76
CA ILE A 185 7.01 1.68 0.18
C ILE A 185 5.78 1.17 -0.57
N PRO A 186 4.98 0.27 0.03
CA PRO A 186 3.71 -0.16 -0.55
C PRO A 186 2.69 0.97 -0.54
N ILE A 187 1.95 1.10 -1.64
CA ILE A 187 0.84 2.04 -1.80
C ILE A 187 -0.35 1.37 -2.48
N THR A 188 -1.55 1.89 -2.22
CA THR A 188 -2.70 1.75 -3.11
C THR A 188 -2.91 3.09 -3.81
N LEU A 189 -3.00 3.08 -5.14
CA LEU A 189 -3.26 4.26 -5.96
C LEU A 189 -4.63 4.15 -6.59
N TYR A 190 -5.45 5.18 -6.41
CA TYR A 190 -6.69 5.42 -7.13
C TYR A 190 -6.48 6.54 -8.14
N TYR A 191 -6.93 6.32 -9.36
CA TYR A 191 -6.97 7.34 -10.41
C TYR A 191 -8.42 7.63 -10.76
N PHE A 192 -8.82 8.88 -10.64
CA PHE A 192 -10.13 9.39 -11.06
C PHE A 192 -9.95 10.30 -12.27
N THR A 193 -10.89 10.21 -13.22
CA THR A 193 -10.91 11.03 -14.44
C THR A 193 -11.28 12.48 -14.16
N GLU A 194 -11.28 13.32 -15.20
CA GLU A 194 -11.77 14.70 -15.12
C GLU A 194 -13.29 14.80 -14.79
N GLU A 195 -14.02 13.72 -14.99
CA GLU A 195 -15.44 13.58 -14.69
C GLU A 195 -15.70 12.95 -13.32
N ASP A 196 -14.68 12.88 -12.46
CA ASP A 196 -14.73 12.27 -11.12
C ASP A 196 -15.05 10.76 -11.12
N GLU A 197 -14.93 10.09 -12.27
CA GLU A 197 -15.16 8.65 -12.39
C GLU A 197 -13.89 7.87 -12.04
N LEU A 198 -14.03 6.75 -11.35
CA LEU A 198 -12.93 5.85 -11.05
C LEU A 198 -12.41 5.19 -12.34
N GLY A 199 -11.21 5.59 -12.77
CA GLY A 199 -10.56 5.01 -13.93
C GLY A 199 -9.87 3.68 -13.63
N PHE A 200 -9.08 3.62 -12.56
CA PHE A 200 -8.45 2.38 -12.09
C PHE A 200 -7.95 2.49 -10.64
N THR A 201 -7.72 1.32 -10.04
CA THR A 201 -7.02 1.15 -8.78
C THR A 201 -5.85 0.21 -9.00
N VAL A 202 -4.72 0.47 -8.33
CA VAL A 202 -3.54 -0.41 -8.41
C VAL A 202 -2.79 -0.45 -7.08
N ASN A 203 -2.36 -1.65 -6.69
CA ASN A 203 -1.41 -1.84 -5.58
C ASN A 203 0.01 -1.84 -6.15
N ALA A 204 0.85 -0.94 -5.67
CA ALA A 204 2.14 -0.66 -6.26
C ALA A 204 3.17 -0.28 -5.19
N GLY A 205 4.42 -0.15 -5.59
CA GLY A 205 5.47 0.49 -4.80
C GLY A 205 5.63 1.96 -5.17
N ALA A 206 5.83 2.81 -4.19
CA ALA A 206 6.17 4.21 -4.40
C ALA A 206 7.55 4.53 -3.83
N ARG A 207 8.29 5.37 -4.52
CA ARG A 207 9.58 5.89 -4.08
C ARG A 207 9.65 7.38 -4.40
N LEU A 208 10.23 8.16 -3.50
CA LEU A 208 10.60 9.53 -3.82
C LEU A 208 11.69 9.53 -4.90
N GLY A 209 11.60 10.43 -5.85
CA GLY A 209 12.52 10.47 -7.00
C GLY A 209 12.84 11.91 -7.42
N GLY A 210 13.92 12.05 -8.18
CA GLY A 210 14.42 13.35 -8.65
C GLY A 210 15.70 13.78 -7.94
N GLU A 211 16.40 14.72 -8.56
CA GLU A 211 17.51 15.45 -7.94
C GLU A 211 16.93 16.58 -7.08
N ASN A 212 17.58 16.96 -6.00
CA ASN A 212 17.13 18.04 -5.10
C ASN A 212 15.74 17.81 -4.46
N ILE A 213 15.31 16.56 -4.28
CA ILE A 213 14.01 16.23 -3.69
C ILE A 213 13.84 16.76 -2.26
N TRP A 214 14.95 16.95 -1.53
CA TRP A 214 14.97 17.50 -0.16
C TRP A 214 14.66 18.98 -0.06
N THR A 215 14.77 19.74 -1.16
CA THR A 215 14.58 21.20 -1.12
C THR A 215 13.11 21.63 -1.13
N LYS A 216 12.19 20.76 -1.52
CA LYS A 216 10.75 21.07 -1.66
C LYS A 216 9.92 20.20 -0.72
N PRO A 217 8.88 20.77 -0.06
CA PRO A 217 8.00 20.00 0.82
C PRO A 217 7.20 18.95 0.04
N GLN A 218 6.66 19.31 -1.11
CA GLN A 218 6.00 18.40 -2.03
C GLN A 218 7.03 17.68 -2.89
N LYS A 219 7.17 16.39 -2.67
CA LYS A 219 8.18 15.58 -3.35
C LYS A 219 7.59 14.77 -4.50
N PRO A 220 8.33 14.58 -5.60
CA PRO A 220 7.88 13.73 -6.71
C PRO A 220 7.90 12.26 -6.31
N PHE A 221 6.90 11.51 -6.77
CA PHE A 221 6.83 10.07 -6.59
C PHE A 221 7.10 9.34 -7.91
N THR A 222 7.88 8.28 -7.84
CA THR A 222 7.92 7.25 -8.88
C THR A 222 7.15 6.03 -8.38
N ILE A 223 6.10 5.69 -9.11
CA ILE A 223 5.23 4.54 -8.83
C ILE A 223 5.69 3.38 -9.68
N TYR A 224 5.93 2.22 -9.06
CA TYR A 224 6.35 0.98 -9.71
C TYR A 224 5.32 -0.11 -9.47
N THR A 225 4.74 -0.62 -10.52
CA THR A 225 3.95 -1.84 -10.43
C THR A 225 4.89 -3.04 -10.45
N ARG A 226 4.85 -3.83 -9.39
CA ARG A 226 5.67 -5.03 -9.22
C ARG A 226 4.86 -6.07 -8.45
N ASN A 227 4.96 -7.31 -8.85
CA ASN A 227 4.23 -8.45 -8.26
C ASN A 227 4.30 -8.48 -6.72
N ARG A 228 5.44 -8.10 -6.12
CA ARG A 228 5.60 -8.04 -4.66
C ARG A 228 4.68 -7.05 -3.95
N PHE A 229 4.08 -6.10 -4.68
CA PHE A 229 3.12 -5.13 -4.14
C PHE A 229 1.68 -5.45 -4.54
N GLY A 230 1.46 -6.42 -5.43
CA GLY A 230 0.17 -6.88 -5.89
C GLY A 230 0.02 -6.86 -7.41
N ASP A 231 0.15 -5.71 -8.05
CA ASP A 231 -0.10 -5.57 -9.48
C ASP A 231 1.18 -5.41 -10.30
N ASP A 232 1.23 -6.08 -11.46
CA ASP A 232 2.38 -6.03 -12.37
C ASP A 232 2.35 -4.82 -13.30
N PHE A 233 1.15 -4.33 -13.62
CA PHE A 233 0.96 -3.25 -14.59
C PHE A 233 -0.28 -2.41 -14.27
N ILE A 234 -0.20 -1.11 -14.60
CA ILE A 234 -1.37 -0.26 -14.80
C ILE A 234 -1.88 -0.56 -16.22
N ASN A 235 -3.09 -1.12 -16.33
CA ASN A 235 -3.74 -1.40 -17.61
C ASN A 235 -4.82 -0.35 -17.87
N TYR A 236 -4.39 0.86 -18.23
CA TYR A 236 -5.27 1.99 -18.47
C TYR A 236 -4.62 2.98 -19.45
N ARG A 237 -5.40 3.58 -20.36
CA ARG A 237 -4.90 4.59 -21.29
C ARG A 237 -4.83 5.97 -20.61
N LEU A 238 -3.72 6.25 -19.94
CA LEU A 238 -3.52 7.51 -19.21
C LEU A 238 -3.40 8.74 -20.09
N PHE A 239 -2.81 8.59 -21.30
CA PHE A 239 -2.45 9.72 -22.17
C PHE A 239 -3.14 9.60 -23.51
N ASP A 240 -3.96 10.59 -23.87
CA ASP A 240 -4.73 10.60 -25.12
C ASP A 240 -3.85 10.68 -26.37
N ASN A 241 -2.70 11.32 -26.24
CA ASN A 241 -1.73 11.49 -27.33
C ASN A 241 -0.76 10.31 -27.51
N LYS A 242 -0.93 9.22 -26.75
CA LYS A 242 -0.13 7.99 -26.86
C LYS A 242 -1.03 6.77 -27.07
N GLN A 243 -0.54 5.80 -27.85
CA GLN A 243 -1.21 4.53 -28.08
C GLN A 243 -0.83 3.48 -27.00
N ILE A 244 -0.30 3.91 -25.85
CA ILE A 244 0.15 3.07 -24.77
C ILE A 244 -0.96 3.02 -23.71
N SER A 245 -1.34 1.82 -23.31
CA SER A 245 -2.34 1.55 -22.26
C SER A 245 -1.83 0.62 -21.16
N ARG A 246 -0.52 0.31 -21.15
CA ARG A 246 0.08 -0.58 -20.17
C ARG A 246 1.38 0.02 -19.66
N PHE A 247 1.44 0.25 -18.34
CA PHE A 247 2.60 0.88 -17.70
C PHE A 247 3.08 0.04 -16.53
N SER A 248 4.38 -0.20 -16.45
CA SER A 248 5.05 -0.76 -15.27
C SER A 248 5.57 0.33 -14.33
N ARG A 249 5.57 1.59 -14.79
CA ARG A 249 6.03 2.74 -14.02
C ARG A 249 5.37 4.01 -14.52
N ILE A 250 4.95 4.86 -13.59
CA ILE A 250 4.55 6.25 -13.83
C ILE A 250 5.28 7.17 -12.86
N VAL A 251 5.39 8.46 -13.18
CA VAL A 251 6.04 9.46 -12.34
C VAL A 251 5.04 10.58 -12.06
N LEU A 252 4.81 10.87 -10.79
CA LEU A 252 4.09 12.04 -10.34
C LEU A 252 5.12 13.12 -10.06
N ARG A 253 5.16 14.16 -10.89
CA ARG A 253 6.14 15.23 -10.78
C ARG A 253 5.54 16.44 -10.08
N ASN A 254 6.32 17.05 -9.22
CA ASN A 254 5.98 18.29 -8.53
C ASN A 254 6.41 19.56 -9.30
N GLY A 255 6.76 19.45 -10.59
CA GLY A 255 7.30 20.56 -11.37
C GLY A 255 8.82 20.76 -11.27
N GLY A 256 9.51 20.09 -10.33
CA GLY A 256 10.96 20.18 -10.17
C GLY A 256 11.42 21.59 -9.82
N ASP A 257 12.36 22.15 -10.59
CA ASP A 257 12.86 23.53 -10.41
C ASP A 257 11.81 24.60 -10.74
N ASP A 258 10.71 24.22 -11.43
CA ASP A 258 9.56 25.07 -11.75
C ASP A 258 8.46 25.07 -10.65
N TRP A 259 8.71 24.41 -9.50
CA TRP A 259 7.71 24.17 -8.45
C TRP A 259 7.11 25.48 -7.87
N GLU A 260 7.91 26.55 -7.74
CA GLU A 260 7.46 27.86 -7.22
C GLU A 260 7.04 28.81 -8.34
N GLU A 261 7.02 28.36 -9.59
CA GLU A 261 6.81 29.17 -10.78
C GLU A 261 5.53 28.76 -11.51
N THR A 262 5.66 28.05 -12.63
CA THR A 262 4.54 27.75 -13.51
C THR A 262 4.03 26.30 -13.42
N LEU A 263 4.81 25.39 -12.90
CA LEU A 263 4.59 23.92 -12.83
C LEU A 263 4.52 23.20 -14.19
N ILE A 264 4.57 23.94 -15.29
CA ILE A 264 4.34 23.40 -16.64
C ILE A 264 5.51 23.59 -17.61
N ARG A 265 6.65 24.11 -17.16
CA ARG A 265 7.81 24.42 -18.04
C ARG A 265 8.29 23.19 -18.81
N ASP A 266 8.50 22.07 -18.13
CA ASP A 266 8.93 20.82 -18.76
C ASP A 266 7.89 20.28 -19.75
N PRO A 267 6.61 20.05 -19.36
CA PRO A 267 5.61 19.55 -20.29
C PRO A 267 5.32 20.50 -21.46
N LEU A 268 5.43 21.82 -21.26
CA LEU A 268 5.31 22.78 -22.36
C LEU A 268 6.45 22.60 -23.35
N THR A 269 7.70 22.52 -22.86
CA THR A 269 8.88 22.31 -23.70
C THR A 269 8.79 20.99 -24.47
N GLU A 270 8.46 19.89 -23.80
CA GLU A 270 8.26 18.58 -24.41
C GLU A 270 7.17 18.61 -25.50
N SER A 271 6.05 19.28 -25.23
CA SER A 271 4.96 19.43 -26.18
C SER A 271 5.37 20.24 -27.42
N LEU A 272 6.11 21.33 -27.26
CA LEU A 272 6.59 22.15 -28.37
C LEU A 272 7.60 21.37 -29.21
N VAL A 273 8.60 20.75 -28.59
CA VAL A 273 9.64 19.98 -29.27
C VAL A 273 9.05 18.82 -30.06
N SER A 274 8.07 18.11 -29.47
CA SER A 274 7.41 16.96 -30.11
C SER A 274 6.66 17.35 -31.42
N ARG A 275 6.23 18.59 -31.53
CA ARG A 275 5.59 19.13 -32.76
C ARG A 275 6.57 19.58 -33.82
N MET A 276 7.77 19.96 -33.40
CA MET A 276 8.79 20.53 -34.27
C MET A 276 9.81 19.51 -34.78
N MET A 277 10.01 18.42 -34.00
CA MET A 277 11.06 17.44 -34.24
C MET A 277 10.53 16.03 -34.05
N SER A 278 11.00 15.09 -34.87
CA SER A 278 10.74 13.66 -34.65
C SER A 278 11.69 13.11 -33.59
N CYS A 279 11.39 13.37 -32.33
CA CYS A 279 12.15 12.87 -31.16
C CYS A 279 11.23 12.19 -30.13
N GLY A 280 11.83 11.40 -29.26
CA GLY A 280 11.10 10.87 -28.08
C GLY A 280 10.73 12.01 -27.14
N TYR A 281 9.51 11.97 -26.61
CA TYR A 281 9.04 12.91 -25.60
C TYR A 281 8.18 12.19 -24.57
N MET A 282 8.16 12.72 -23.34
CA MET A 282 7.30 12.23 -22.29
C MET A 282 5.87 12.75 -22.46
N ALA A 283 4.89 11.89 -22.30
CA ALA A 283 3.51 12.34 -22.18
C ALA A 283 3.26 12.95 -20.81
N TYR A 284 2.39 13.93 -20.77
CA TYR A 284 2.04 14.67 -19.57
C TYR A 284 0.52 14.76 -19.43
N LYS A 285 0.02 14.64 -18.21
CA LYS A 285 -1.37 14.91 -17.85
C LYS A 285 -1.36 15.60 -16.48
N PRO A 286 -1.88 16.84 -16.36
CA PRO A 286 -1.99 17.51 -15.07
C PRO A 286 -2.94 16.68 -14.17
N SER A 287 -2.65 16.62 -12.88
CA SER A 287 -3.47 15.87 -11.94
C SER A 287 -3.36 16.47 -10.55
N SER A 288 -4.45 16.48 -9.81
CA SER A 288 -4.45 16.74 -8.37
C SER A 288 -4.01 15.47 -7.64
N VAL A 289 -3.17 15.61 -6.63
CA VAL A 289 -2.69 14.48 -5.83
C VAL A 289 -3.13 14.63 -4.38
N PHE A 290 -3.67 13.56 -3.82
CA PHE A 290 -3.98 13.44 -2.40
C PHE A 290 -3.13 12.32 -1.80
N LEU A 291 -2.56 12.55 -0.63
CA LEU A 291 -1.77 11.59 0.13
C LEU A 291 -2.49 11.31 1.45
N ASN A 292 -2.95 10.07 1.64
CA ASN A 292 -3.77 9.67 2.78
C ASN A 292 -4.96 10.61 3.04
N GLY A 293 -5.64 11.04 1.96
CA GLY A 293 -6.79 11.94 2.04
C GLY A 293 -6.46 13.43 2.18
N SER A 294 -5.21 13.81 2.39
CA SER A 294 -4.78 15.20 2.43
C SER A 294 -4.35 15.67 1.03
N TYR A 295 -4.82 16.85 0.60
CA TYR A 295 -4.37 17.45 -0.64
C TYR A 295 -2.86 17.67 -0.63
N TRP A 296 -2.18 17.18 -1.64
CA TRP A 296 -0.73 17.20 -1.72
C TRP A 296 -0.19 18.05 -2.88
N GLY A 297 -1.03 18.40 -3.88
CA GLY A 297 -0.69 19.29 -4.99
C GLY A 297 -1.21 18.85 -6.33
#